data_f9064242d0232cafd957b7d6750c6fcd
#
_entry.id   f9064242d0232cafd957b7d6750c6fcd
#
_cell.length_a   1.000
_cell.length_b   1.000
_cell.length_c   1.000
_cell.angle_alpha   90.00
_cell.angle_beta   90.00
_cell.angle_gamma   90.00
#
_symmetry.space_group_name_H-M   'P 1'
#
loop_
_entity.id
_entity.type
_entity.pdbx_description
1 polymer ?
#
loop_
_entity_poly.entity_id
_entity_poly.type
_entity_poly.pdbx_seq_one_letter_code
_entity_poly.pdbx_strand_id
1 'polypeptide(L)'
;MIVKFRGQYGFLSNMHSAPVVLDGLIYPSVEHAYQAAKTFNETERKIIRENPDPVFAKRMGYKVQKRPDWEDVRLGIMNELLQQKFQKPSLAQKLLKTNPQHIKEGNTWHDNYWGSCSCSKCQDKGKNNLGKLLMQTRNSLCSVQLWTARYNYPGEDRHDITVKSGDLVFAPNWQLVTAYKNNQITWEEYTQQYLELMRQSYQTQKQHWLNLLQKPSITLVCFCSDHTHCHRKILAEILIKVGQTHNIHIAYHGERESKTNSDREIFLPSLF
;
A
#
# COMPACT_ATOMS: atom_id res chain seq x y z
N MET A 1 -8.77 8.34 -20.49
CA MET A 1 -7.43 8.82 -20.15
C MET A 1 -7.50 10.19 -19.49
N ILE A 2 -6.78 10.41 -18.39
CA ILE A 2 -6.68 11.68 -17.67
C ILE A 2 -5.37 12.34 -18.11
N VAL A 3 -5.44 13.54 -18.71
CA VAL A 3 -4.26 14.26 -19.24
C VAL A 3 -4.03 15.63 -18.62
N LYS A 4 -4.96 16.12 -17.78
CA LYS A 4 -4.85 17.44 -17.13
C LYS A 4 -5.20 17.31 -15.64
N PHE A 5 -4.29 17.74 -14.78
CA PHE A 5 -4.47 17.74 -13.33
C PHE A 5 -5.11 19.06 -12.85
N ARG A 6 -6.32 19.33 -13.38
CA ARG A 6 -7.11 20.54 -13.09
C ARG A 6 -8.59 20.18 -12.88
N GLY A 7 -9.38 21.10 -12.33
CA GLY A 7 -10.80 20.87 -12.04
C GLY A 7 -10.99 19.63 -11.15
N GLN A 8 -11.86 18.71 -11.53
CA GLN A 8 -12.12 17.48 -10.78
C GLN A 8 -10.88 16.60 -10.55
N TYR A 9 -9.85 16.70 -11.39
CA TYR A 9 -8.59 15.99 -11.28
C TYR A 9 -7.46 16.83 -10.65
N GLY A 10 -7.76 18.02 -10.13
CA GLY A 10 -6.78 18.89 -9.46
C GLY A 10 -6.08 18.21 -8.28
N PHE A 11 -6.75 17.25 -7.63
CA PHE A 11 -6.19 16.47 -6.53
C PHE A 11 -4.98 15.58 -6.95
N LEU A 12 -4.80 15.29 -8.23
CA LEU A 12 -3.63 14.55 -8.74
C LEU A 12 -2.36 15.42 -8.75
N SER A 13 -2.50 16.75 -8.84
CA SER A 13 -1.36 17.66 -8.86
C SER A 13 -0.57 17.64 -7.56
N ASN A 14 0.76 17.70 -7.63
CA ASN A 14 1.64 17.87 -6.47
C ASN A 14 1.38 19.16 -5.71
N MET A 15 0.83 20.18 -6.39
CA MET A 15 0.47 21.49 -5.81
C MET A 15 -0.81 21.45 -4.97
N HIS A 16 -1.58 20.36 -5.05
CA HIS A 16 -2.81 20.22 -4.24
C HIS A 16 -2.46 20.21 -2.75
N SER A 17 -3.17 21.03 -1.96
CA SER A 17 -2.98 21.10 -0.51
C SER A 17 -3.28 19.76 0.14
N ALA A 18 -2.24 19.10 0.57
CA ALA A 18 -2.29 17.81 1.25
C ALA A 18 -0.97 17.65 2.04
N PRO A 19 -0.95 17.97 3.34
CA PRO A 19 0.27 17.90 4.13
C PRO A 19 0.92 16.52 4.06
N VAL A 20 2.24 16.50 3.90
CA VAL A 20 3.10 15.31 3.87
C VAL A 20 4.33 15.53 4.74
N VAL A 21 4.99 14.46 5.12
CA VAL A 21 6.18 14.50 5.99
C VAL A 21 7.43 14.18 5.16
N LEU A 22 8.48 14.98 5.33
CA LEU A 22 9.82 14.71 4.81
C LEU A 22 10.82 14.95 5.94
N ASP A 23 11.65 13.96 6.23
CA ASP A 23 12.67 14.01 7.30
C ASP A 23 12.10 14.49 8.66
N GLY A 24 10.91 13.98 9.04
CA GLY A 24 10.22 14.33 10.28
C GLY A 24 9.50 15.68 10.29
N LEU A 25 9.59 16.49 9.23
CA LEU A 25 8.97 17.81 9.12
C LEU A 25 7.75 17.80 8.21
N ILE A 26 6.68 18.52 8.62
CA ILE A 26 5.44 18.62 7.84
C ILE A 26 5.57 19.71 6.79
N TYR A 27 5.21 19.39 5.54
CA TYR A 27 5.15 20.29 4.40
C TYR A 27 3.71 20.43 3.89
N PRO A 28 3.29 21.63 3.41
CA PRO A 28 1.89 21.90 3.01
C PRO A 28 1.37 21.03 1.84
N SER A 29 2.28 20.59 0.95
CA SER A 29 1.94 19.76 -0.19
C SER A 29 3.12 18.90 -0.65
N VAL A 30 2.87 17.94 -1.53
CA VAL A 30 3.92 17.15 -2.20
C VAL A 30 4.91 18.05 -2.93
N GLU A 31 4.45 19.14 -3.57
CA GLU A 31 5.35 20.09 -4.26
C GLU A 31 6.35 20.71 -3.29
N HIS A 32 5.91 21.20 -2.13
CA HIS A 32 6.82 21.79 -1.13
C HIS A 32 7.86 20.78 -0.65
N ALA A 33 7.43 19.59 -0.24
CA ALA A 33 8.34 18.55 0.25
C ALA A 33 9.33 18.11 -0.84
N TYR A 34 8.86 17.91 -2.07
CA TYR A 34 9.70 17.52 -3.19
C TYR A 34 10.75 18.59 -3.54
N GLN A 35 10.37 19.86 -3.51
CA GLN A 35 11.31 20.95 -3.79
C GLN A 35 12.34 21.13 -2.66
N ALA A 36 11.91 20.99 -1.41
CA ALA A 36 12.80 21.01 -0.24
C ALA A 36 13.78 19.81 -0.23
N ALA A 37 13.35 18.65 -0.70
CA ALA A 37 14.20 17.45 -0.78
C ALA A 37 15.40 17.61 -1.72
N LYS A 38 15.40 18.61 -2.60
CA LYS A 38 16.52 18.88 -3.53
C LYS A 38 17.78 19.38 -2.84
N THR A 39 17.69 19.89 -1.64
CA THR A 39 18.81 20.50 -0.91
C THR A 39 18.94 19.92 0.49
N PHE A 40 20.17 19.91 1.01
CA PHE A 40 20.46 19.64 2.42
C PHE A 40 20.51 20.92 3.27
N ASN A 41 20.40 22.12 2.64
CA ASN A 41 20.43 23.38 3.36
C ASN A 41 19.11 23.61 4.12
N GLU A 42 19.17 23.56 5.45
CA GLU A 42 18.00 23.70 6.32
C GLU A 42 17.30 25.06 6.19
N THR A 43 18.04 26.14 5.91
CA THR A 43 17.46 27.48 5.68
C THR A 43 16.62 27.50 4.41
N GLU A 44 17.12 26.92 3.31
CA GLU A 44 16.36 26.81 2.06
C GLU A 44 15.11 25.95 2.23
N ARG A 45 15.26 24.82 2.94
CA ARG A 45 14.13 23.92 3.28
C ARG A 45 13.06 24.64 4.11
N LYS A 46 13.47 25.43 5.11
CA LYS A 46 12.59 26.22 5.95
C LYS A 46 11.80 27.24 5.14
N ILE A 47 12.48 28.01 4.28
CA ILE A 47 11.85 29.00 3.40
C ILE A 47 10.76 28.34 2.52
N ILE A 48 11.06 27.19 1.93
CA ILE A 48 10.12 26.44 1.09
C ILE A 48 8.92 25.96 1.91
N ARG A 49 9.15 25.45 3.13
CA ARG A 49 8.11 24.89 4.00
C ARG A 49 7.14 25.93 4.53
N GLU A 50 7.64 27.09 4.93
CA GLU A 50 6.86 28.14 5.60
C GLU A 50 6.02 29.01 4.65
N ASN A 51 6.33 29.01 3.37
CA ASN A 51 5.50 29.72 2.39
C ASN A 51 4.34 28.81 1.95
N PRO A 52 3.07 29.26 2.03
CA PRO A 52 1.91 28.42 1.69
C PRO A 52 1.70 28.20 0.17
N ASP A 53 2.36 29.01 -0.68
CA ASP A 53 2.19 28.95 -2.14
C ASP A 53 3.05 27.85 -2.78
N PRO A 54 2.46 26.79 -3.36
CA PRO A 54 3.22 25.74 -4.03
C PRO A 54 3.95 26.24 -5.30
N VAL A 55 3.49 27.32 -5.90
CA VAL A 55 4.18 27.95 -7.05
C VAL A 55 5.46 28.61 -6.58
N PHE A 56 5.44 29.26 -5.41
CA PHE A 56 6.64 29.76 -4.77
C PHE A 56 7.63 28.63 -4.46
N ALA A 57 7.17 27.54 -3.85
CA ALA A 57 7.99 26.36 -3.57
C ALA A 57 8.67 25.84 -4.84
N LYS A 58 7.93 25.73 -5.95
CA LYS A 58 8.48 25.34 -7.25
C LYS A 58 9.58 26.26 -7.74
N ARG A 59 9.38 27.59 -7.66
CA ARG A 59 10.38 28.59 -8.05
C ARG A 59 11.63 28.51 -7.21
N MET A 60 11.50 28.34 -5.91
CA MET A 60 12.64 28.16 -4.99
C MET A 60 13.42 26.89 -5.32
N GLY A 61 12.74 25.78 -5.63
CA GLY A 61 13.39 24.53 -6.02
C GLY A 61 14.22 24.58 -7.32
N TYR A 62 14.13 25.64 -8.11
CA TYR A 62 15.07 25.93 -9.21
C TYR A 62 16.34 26.67 -8.76
N LYS A 63 16.27 27.33 -7.58
CA LYS A 63 17.35 28.19 -7.07
C LYS A 63 18.24 27.49 -6.05
N VAL A 64 17.72 26.47 -5.37
CA VAL A 64 18.48 25.76 -4.32
C VAL A 64 19.68 25.02 -4.89
N GLN A 65 20.71 24.89 -4.08
CA GLN A 65 21.84 24.03 -4.39
C GLN A 65 21.41 22.56 -4.28
N LYS A 66 21.36 21.89 -5.42
CA LYS A 66 20.92 20.49 -5.44
C LYS A 66 21.92 19.57 -4.74
N ARG A 67 21.38 18.62 -3.98
CA ARG A 67 22.14 17.49 -3.43
C ARG A 67 22.78 16.66 -4.54
N PRO A 68 24.01 16.11 -4.32
CA PRO A 68 24.74 15.40 -5.38
C PRO A 68 24.03 14.19 -5.96
N ASP A 69 23.28 13.47 -5.12
CA ASP A 69 22.56 12.23 -5.43
C ASP A 69 21.11 12.45 -5.93
N TRP A 70 20.76 13.72 -6.28
CA TRP A 70 19.38 14.08 -6.63
C TRP A 70 18.78 13.22 -7.74
N GLU A 71 19.54 12.93 -8.77
CA GLU A 71 19.03 12.18 -9.93
C GLU A 71 18.67 10.73 -9.56
N ASP A 72 19.36 10.16 -8.58
CA ASP A 72 19.15 8.79 -8.11
C ASP A 72 17.96 8.68 -7.15
N VAL A 73 17.78 9.67 -6.26
CA VAL A 73 16.79 9.59 -5.17
C VAL A 73 15.43 10.22 -5.52
N ARG A 74 15.36 11.13 -6.50
CA ARG A 74 14.16 11.94 -6.80
C ARG A 74 12.90 11.12 -7.09
N LEU A 75 13.05 9.95 -7.73
CA LEU A 75 11.89 9.08 -8.05
C LEU A 75 11.36 8.40 -6.80
N GLY A 76 12.24 7.90 -5.94
CA GLY A 76 11.90 7.29 -4.65
C GLY A 76 11.19 8.29 -3.72
N ILE A 77 11.76 9.50 -3.59
CA ILE A 77 11.16 10.58 -2.78
C ILE A 77 9.75 10.92 -3.28
N MET A 78 9.56 11.09 -4.60
CA MET A 78 8.24 11.38 -5.15
C MET A 78 7.25 10.25 -4.86
N ASN A 79 7.68 8.99 -5.00
CA ASN A 79 6.84 7.84 -4.71
C ASN A 79 6.37 7.83 -3.24
N GLU A 80 7.27 8.05 -2.30
CA GLU A 80 6.98 8.09 -0.87
C GLU A 80 5.98 9.23 -0.52
N LEU A 81 6.22 10.43 -1.05
CA LEU A 81 5.34 11.58 -0.82
C LEU A 81 3.93 11.36 -1.42
N LEU A 82 3.82 10.72 -2.56
CA LEU A 82 2.54 10.36 -3.16
C LEU A 82 1.80 9.32 -2.33
N GLN A 83 2.50 8.29 -1.83
CA GLN A 83 1.90 7.31 -0.93
C GLN A 83 1.31 7.99 0.30
N GLN A 84 2.06 8.87 0.99
CA GLN A 84 1.56 9.63 2.13
C GLN A 84 0.34 10.49 1.79
N LYS A 85 0.38 11.22 0.66
CA LYS A 85 -0.74 12.04 0.20
C LYS A 85 -2.02 11.23 0.05
N PHE A 86 -1.93 10.06 -0.56
CA PHE A 86 -3.07 9.22 -0.88
C PHE A 86 -3.44 8.21 0.23
N GLN A 87 -2.75 8.19 1.38
CA GLN A 87 -3.24 7.56 2.60
C GLN A 87 -4.44 8.29 3.20
N LYS A 88 -4.66 9.56 2.85
CA LYS A 88 -5.85 10.32 3.30
C LYS A 88 -7.10 9.74 2.66
N PRO A 89 -8.12 9.29 3.45
CA PRO A 89 -9.26 8.53 2.92
C PRO A 89 -10.00 9.22 1.76
N SER A 90 -10.21 10.53 1.86
CA SER A 90 -10.90 11.30 0.80
C SER A 90 -10.11 11.36 -0.51
N LEU A 91 -8.78 11.46 -0.45
CA LEU A 91 -7.91 11.46 -1.63
C LEU A 91 -7.73 10.05 -2.20
N ALA A 92 -7.60 9.03 -1.33
CA ALA A 92 -7.58 7.64 -1.71
C ALA A 92 -8.81 7.27 -2.55
N GLN A 93 -10.01 7.58 -2.05
CA GLN A 93 -11.26 7.32 -2.78
C GLN A 93 -11.31 8.03 -4.14
N LYS A 94 -10.84 9.29 -4.22
CA LYS A 94 -10.77 10.02 -5.50
C LYS A 94 -9.80 9.34 -6.47
N LEU A 95 -8.63 8.88 -6.00
CA LEU A 95 -7.65 8.19 -6.84
C LEU A 95 -8.20 6.84 -7.33
N LEU A 96 -8.85 6.07 -6.45
CA LEU A 96 -9.50 4.81 -6.80
C LEU A 96 -10.58 4.99 -7.89
N LYS A 97 -11.39 6.04 -7.81
CA LYS A 97 -12.40 6.36 -8.83
C LYS A 97 -11.82 6.69 -10.21
N THR A 98 -10.51 6.91 -10.32
CA THR A 98 -9.87 7.06 -11.64
C THR A 98 -9.66 5.73 -12.38
N ASN A 99 -9.83 4.59 -11.72
CA ASN A 99 -9.70 3.29 -12.36
C ASN A 99 -10.87 3.03 -13.34
N PRO A 100 -10.64 2.45 -14.54
CA PRO A 100 -9.37 1.96 -15.10
C PRO A 100 -8.61 3.00 -15.96
N GLN A 101 -8.88 4.29 -15.80
CA GLN A 101 -8.32 5.32 -16.68
C GLN A 101 -6.79 5.40 -16.56
N HIS A 102 -6.12 5.53 -17.70
CA HIS A 102 -4.70 5.85 -17.74
C HIS A 102 -4.49 7.30 -17.28
N ILE A 103 -3.49 7.54 -16.43
CA ILE A 103 -3.14 8.86 -15.89
C ILE A 103 -1.84 9.31 -16.57
N LYS A 104 -1.91 10.49 -17.23
CA LYS A 104 -0.75 11.11 -17.86
C LYS A 104 -0.67 12.58 -17.43
N GLU A 105 0.49 13.02 -16.95
CA GLU A 105 0.74 14.42 -16.73
C GLU A 105 1.05 15.12 -18.05
N GLY A 106 0.00 15.59 -18.75
CA GLY A 106 0.17 16.34 -20.00
C GLY A 106 0.59 17.77 -19.76
N ASN A 107 1.60 18.24 -20.48
CA ASN A 107 2.10 19.60 -20.40
C ASN A 107 2.53 20.17 -21.76
N THR A 108 2.90 21.48 -21.80
CA THR A 108 3.39 22.20 -22.99
C THR A 108 4.73 22.91 -22.75
N TRP A 109 5.33 22.73 -21.55
CA TRP A 109 6.53 23.44 -21.09
C TRP A 109 7.78 22.55 -21.02
N HIS A 110 7.82 21.47 -21.83
CA HIS A 110 8.96 20.58 -22.01
C HIS A 110 9.33 19.69 -20.80
N ASP A 111 8.42 19.50 -19.82
CA ASP A 111 8.63 18.49 -18.79
C ASP A 111 8.36 17.09 -19.37
N ASN A 112 9.42 16.46 -19.82
CA ASN A 112 9.39 15.09 -20.35
C ASN A 112 9.90 14.04 -19.35
N TYR A 113 10.22 14.46 -18.12
CA TYR A 113 10.58 13.54 -17.05
C TYR A 113 9.36 13.14 -16.20
N TRP A 114 8.70 14.13 -15.58
CA TRP A 114 7.53 13.88 -14.77
C TRP A 114 6.28 13.66 -15.63
N GLY A 115 6.14 14.38 -16.69
CA GLY A 115 5.00 14.30 -17.59
C GLY A 115 5.37 13.92 -19.01
N SER A 116 4.51 14.37 -19.93
CA SER A 116 4.67 14.24 -21.37
C SER A 116 4.24 15.53 -22.06
N CYS A 117 5.18 16.20 -22.75
CA CYS A 117 4.94 17.46 -23.40
C CYS A 117 4.36 17.26 -24.80
N SER A 118 3.21 17.87 -25.08
CA SER A 118 2.49 17.76 -26.35
C SER A 118 2.88 18.79 -27.40
N CYS A 119 3.92 19.62 -27.16
CA CYS A 119 4.38 20.58 -28.17
C CYS A 119 5.01 19.89 -29.40
N SER A 120 5.12 20.62 -30.51
CA SER A 120 5.66 20.11 -31.79
C SER A 120 7.07 19.51 -31.69
N LYS A 121 7.93 20.04 -30.78
CA LYS A 121 9.28 19.52 -30.53
C LYS A 121 9.28 18.21 -29.75
N CYS A 122 8.45 18.08 -28.74
CA CYS A 122 8.43 16.91 -27.85
C CYS A 122 7.54 15.76 -28.34
N GLN A 123 6.53 16.05 -29.15
CA GLN A 123 5.67 15.06 -29.80
C GLN A 123 5.07 14.01 -28.82
N ASP A 124 4.78 14.43 -27.59
CA ASP A 124 4.19 13.59 -26.54
C ASP A 124 5.04 12.36 -26.13
N LYS A 125 6.37 12.43 -26.29
CA LYS A 125 7.33 11.35 -26.02
C LYS A 125 7.92 11.37 -24.61
N GLY A 126 7.28 12.03 -23.64
CA GLY A 126 7.72 12.10 -22.24
C GLY A 126 7.60 10.77 -21.49
N LYS A 127 8.42 10.63 -20.42
CA LYS A 127 8.47 9.43 -19.56
C LYS A 127 7.21 9.20 -18.72
N ASN A 128 6.43 10.28 -18.43
CA ASN A 128 5.24 10.26 -17.60
C ASN A 128 5.45 9.59 -16.23
N ASN A 129 6.57 9.83 -15.56
CA ASN A 129 6.89 9.19 -14.29
C ASN A 129 5.85 9.52 -13.20
N LEU A 130 5.32 10.75 -13.14
CA LEU A 130 4.28 11.11 -12.17
C LEU A 130 2.99 10.31 -12.41
N GLY A 131 2.54 10.22 -13.66
CA GLY A 131 1.37 9.41 -13.99
C GLY A 131 1.54 7.92 -13.67
N LYS A 132 2.73 7.36 -13.92
CA LYS A 132 3.07 5.97 -13.56
C LYS A 132 3.02 5.76 -12.05
N LEU A 133 3.63 6.65 -11.25
CA LEU A 133 3.61 6.57 -9.80
C LEU A 133 2.19 6.72 -9.23
N LEU A 134 1.36 7.61 -9.79
CA LEU A 134 -0.04 7.76 -9.40
C LEU A 134 -0.85 6.48 -9.67
N MET A 135 -0.65 5.83 -10.82
CA MET A 135 -1.30 4.55 -11.14
C MET A 135 -0.78 3.43 -10.24
N GLN A 136 0.51 3.41 -9.92
CA GLN A 136 1.09 2.46 -8.97
C GLN A 136 0.51 2.65 -7.57
N THR A 137 0.44 3.89 -7.07
CA THR A 137 -0.21 4.23 -5.80
C THR A 137 -1.68 3.83 -5.79
N ARG A 138 -2.42 4.10 -6.89
CA ARG A 138 -3.81 3.63 -7.04
C ARG A 138 -3.94 2.12 -6.92
N ASN A 139 -3.06 1.38 -7.57
CA ASN A 139 -3.08 -0.08 -7.52
C ASN A 139 -2.75 -0.60 -6.11
N SER A 140 -1.84 0.04 -5.39
CA SER A 140 -1.55 -0.32 -3.99
C SER A 140 -2.73 -0.03 -3.05
N LEU A 141 -3.50 1.02 -3.31
CA LEU A 141 -4.73 1.33 -2.57
C LEU A 141 -5.87 0.34 -2.87
N CYS A 142 -5.90 -0.25 -4.06
CA CYS A 142 -6.83 -1.33 -4.42
C CYS A 142 -6.42 -2.69 -3.86
N SER A 143 -5.23 -2.80 -3.26
CA SER A 143 -4.73 -4.07 -2.75
C SER A 143 -5.25 -4.34 -1.35
N VAL A 144 -5.75 -5.55 -1.16
CA VAL A 144 -5.97 -6.11 0.19
C VAL A 144 -4.60 -6.41 0.78
N GLN A 145 -4.29 -5.82 1.94
CA GLN A 145 -3.05 -6.13 2.65
C GLN A 145 -3.26 -7.44 3.42
N LEU A 146 -2.58 -8.51 3.00
CA LEU A 146 -2.74 -9.84 3.58
C LEU A 146 -1.52 -10.23 4.39
N TRP A 147 -1.76 -10.68 5.61
CA TRP A 147 -0.76 -11.16 6.55
C TRP A 147 -1.18 -12.51 7.13
N THR A 148 -0.24 -13.21 7.70
CA THR A 148 -0.49 -14.31 8.63
C THR A 148 0.07 -13.97 10.00
N ALA A 149 -0.47 -14.56 11.09
CA ALA A 149 0.05 -14.38 12.44
C ALA A 149 -0.33 -15.55 13.35
N ARG A 150 0.29 -15.62 14.52
CA ARG A 150 -0.13 -16.52 15.59
C ARG A 150 -1.47 -16.08 16.18
N TYR A 151 -2.17 -17.01 16.82
CA TYR A 151 -3.52 -16.80 17.36
C TYR A 151 -3.66 -15.58 18.30
N ASN A 152 -2.61 -15.26 19.05
CA ASN A 152 -2.59 -14.14 20.00
C ASN A 152 -2.38 -12.75 19.36
N TYR A 153 -2.36 -12.64 18.03
CA TYR A 153 -2.28 -11.35 17.35
C TYR A 153 -3.51 -10.47 17.70
N PRO A 154 -3.30 -9.25 18.25
CA PRO A 154 -4.37 -8.41 18.80
C PRO A 154 -4.97 -7.39 17.82
N GLY A 155 -4.48 -7.33 16.56
CA GLY A 155 -4.88 -6.30 15.60
C GLY A 155 -6.34 -6.38 15.17
N GLU A 156 -6.94 -5.25 14.80
CA GLU A 156 -8.35 -5.15 14.38
C GLU A 156 -8.63 -5.88 13.05
N ASP A 157 -7.59 -6.07 12.22
CA ASP A 157 -7.67 -6.82 10.96
C ASP A 157 -7.52 -8.33 11.14
N ARG A 158 -7.53 -8.81 12.40
CA ARG A 158 -7.48 -10.22 12.76
C ARG A 158 -8.66 -10.98 12.15
N HIS A 159 -8.35 -12.10 11.48
CA HIS A 159 -9.33 -13.03 10.96
C HIS A 159 -8.99 -14.45 11.43
N ASP A 160 -9.78 -14.95 12.36
CA ASP A 160 -9.60 -16.27 12.97
C ASP A 160 -10.04 -17.36 11.99
N ILE A 161 -9.13 -18.26 11.63
CA ILE A 161 -9.40 -19.40 10.75
C ILE A 161 -9.15 -20.74 11.44
N THR A 162 -9.24 -20.76 12.78
CA THR A 162 -9.07 -22.00 13.57
C THR A 162 -10.32 -22.84 13.53
N VAL A 163 -10.15 -24.15 13.60
CA VAL A 163 -11.26 -25.12 13.62
C VAL A 163 -12.13 -25.00 14.88
N LYS A 164 -11.59 -24.42 15.98
CA LYS A 164 -12.28 -24.33 17.27
C LYS A 164 -13.19 -23.12 17.39
N SER A 165 -12.73 -21.96 16.97
CA SER A 165 -13.38 -20.67 17.22
C SER A 165 -13.40 -19.75 16.00
N GLY A 166 -12.79 -20.16 14.91
CA GLY A 166 -12.62 -19.35 13.74
C GLY A 166 -13.80 -19.41 12.77
N ASP A 167 -13.62 -18.69 11.66
CA ASP A 167 -14.55 -18.70 10.54
C ASP A 167 -14.50 -20.05 9.82
N LEU A 168 -15.57 -20.84 9.98
CA LEU A 168 -15.68 -22.21 9.44
C LEU A 168 -15.61 -22.25 7.91
N VAL A 169 -15.86 -21.13 7.22
CA VAL A 169 -15.72 -21.02 5.76
C VAL A 169 -14.28 -21.24 5.33
N PHE A 170 -13.31 -20.88 6.19
CA PHE A 170 -11.88 -20.94 5.93
C PHE A 170 -11.13 -21.93 6.82
N ALA A 171 -11.80 -22.45 7.84
CA ALA A 171 -11.19 -23.41 8.78
C ALA A 171 -11.05 -24.81 8.17
N PRO A 172 -10.04 -25.60 8.55
CA PRO A 172 -10.04 -27.04 8.30
C PRO A 172 -11.14 -27.71 9.15
N ASN A 173 -11.48 -28.95 8.85
CA ASN A 173 -12.33 -29.74 9.74
C ASN A 173 -11.50 -30.47 10.82
N TRP A 174 -12.18 -30.91 11.89
CA TRP A 174 -11.53 -31.63 13.00
C TRP A 174 -10.87 -32.93 12.57
N GLN A 175 -11.46 -33.66 11.64
CA GLN A 175 -10.90 -34.94 11.16
C GLN A 175 -9.54 -34.70 10.52
N LEU A 176 -9.41 -33.73 9.64
CA LEU A 176 -8.19 -33.38 8.98
C LEU A 176 -7.10 -32.94 9.97
N VAL A 177 -7.47 -32.08 10.93
CA VAL A 177 -6.50 -31.60 11.96
C VAL A 177 -6.04 -32.76 12.84
N THR A 178 -6.92 -33.65 13.24
CA THR A 178 -6.62 -34.79 14.10
C THR A 178 -5.76 -35.82 13.38
N ALA A 179 -6.09 -36.15 12.13
CA ALA A 179 -5.32 -37.09 11.32
C ALA A 179 -3.86 -36.62 11.15
N TYR A 180 -3.66 -35.32 10.87
CA TYR A 180 -2.31 -34.77 10.74
C TYR A 180 -1.55 -34.77 12.10
N LYS A 181 -2.19 -34.34 13.19
CA LYS A 181 -1.57 -34.33 14.53
C LYS A 181 -1.17 -35.72 15.02
N ASN A 182 -1.92 -36.75 14.62
CA ASN A 182 -1.65 -38.13 14.97
C ASN A 182 -0.71 -38.82 13.97
N ASN A 183 -0.06 -38.08 13.04
CA ASN A 183 0.81 -38.62 12.00
C ASN A 183 0.16 -39.70 11.13
N GLN A 184 -1.17 -39.63 10.94
CA GLN A 184 -1.92 -40.55 10.09
C GLN A 184 -1.88 -40.14 8.61
N ILE A 185 -1.57 -38.88 8.36
CA ILE A 185 -1.38 -38.29 7.02
C ILE A 185 -0.15 -37.40 7.01
N THR A 186 0.46 -37.28 5.82
CA THR A 186 1.60 -36.39 5.58
C THR A 186 1.14 -34.93 5.42
N TRP A 187 2.09 -33.98 5.39
CA TRP A 187 1.76 -32.58 5.12
C TRP A 187 1.22 -32.36 3.71
N GLU A 188 1.71 -33.12 2.75
CA GLU A 188 1.24 -33.09 1.37
C GLU A 188 -0.20 -33.55 1.26
N GLU A 189 -0.57 -34.64 1.93
CA GLU A 189 -1.95 -35.17 1.98
C GLU A 189 -2.87 -34.19 2.71
N TYR A 190 -2.41 -33.61 3.84
CA TYR A 190 -3.15 -32.54 4.53
C TYR A 190 -3.43 -31.37 3.59
N THR A 191 -2.40 -30.91 2.87
CA THR A 191 -2.52 -29.78 1.95
C THR A 191 -3.53 -30.05 0.85
N GLN A 192 -3.49 -31.25 0.23
CA GLN A 192 -4.44 -31.66 -0.81
C GLN A 192 -5.88 -31.68 -0.29
N GLN A 193 -6.11 -32.29 0.88
CA GLN A 193 -7.44 -32.35 1.49
C GLN A 193 -7.95 -30.97 1.88
N TYR A 194 -7.09 -30.11 2.43
CA TYR A 194 -7.49 -28.73 2.76
C TYR A 194 -7.79 -27.90 1.50
N LEU A 195 -7.03 -28.06 0.43
CA LEU A 195 -7.32 -27.42 -0.86
C LEU A 195 -8.70 -27.83 -1.40
N GLU A 196 -9.07 -29.12 -1.27
CA GLU A 196 -10.39 -29.60 -1.70
C GLU A 196 -11.51 -29.02 -0.83
N LEU A 197 -11.35 -28.98 0.49
CA LEU A 197 -12.29 -28.30 1.40
C LEU A 197 -12.49 -26.83 1.01
N MET A 198 -11.42 -26.11 0.71
CA MET A 198 -11.47 -24.69 0.33
C MET A 198 -12.11 -24.50 -1.05
N ARG A 199 -11.94 -25.43 -1.98
CA ARG A 199 -12.60 -25.42 -3.30
C ARG A 199 -14.11 -25.55 -3.14
N GLN A 200 -14.57 -26.51 -2.33
CA GLN A 200 -15.99 -26.71 -2.02
C GLN A 200 -16.57 -25.52 -1.27
N SER A 201 -15.86 -24.98 -0.28
CA SER A 201 -16.23 -23.77 0.45
C SER A 201 -16.41 -22.58 -0.50
N TYR A 202 -15.47 -22.36 -1.41
CA TYR A 202 -15.58 -21.26 -2.39
C TYR A 202 -16.78 -21.43 -3.33
N GLN A 203 -17.05 -22.66 -3.79
CA GLN A 203 -18.20 -22.94 -4.66
C GLN A 203 -19.54 -22.67 -3.96
N THR A 204 -19.66 -23.03 -2.71
CA THR A 204 -20.93 -22.93 -1.94
C THR A 204 -21.12 -21.59 -1.24
N GLN A 205 -20.02 -20.90 -0.90
CA GLN A 205 -20.04 -19.68 -0.09
C GLN A 205 -19.26 -18.51 -0.73
N LYS A 206 -19.28 -18.43 -2.05
CA LYS A 206 -18.51 -17.45 -2.83
C LYS A 206 -18.65 -16.01 -2.32
N GLN A 207 -19.87 -15.60 -1.93
CA GLN A 207 -20.10 -14.24 -1.44
C GLN A 207 -19.35 -13.96 -0.14
N HIS A 208 -19.23 -14.94 0.75
CA HIS A 208 -18.47 -14.80 2.00
C HIS A 208 -16.98 -14.58 1.72
N TRP A 209 -16.41 -15.31 0.75
CA TRP A 209 -15.04 -15.11 0.29
C TRP A 209 -14.82 -13.71 -0.28
N LEU A 210 -15.73 -13.23 -1.12
CA LEU A 210 -15.64 -11.91 -1.71
C LEU A 210 -15.81 -10.78 -0.66
N ASN A 211 -16.67 -10.98 0.34
CA ASN A 211 -16.83 -10.05 1.46
C ASN A 211 -15.54 -9.93 2.29
N LEU A 212 -14.83 -11.04 2.51
CA LEU A 212 -13.51 -10.99 3.17
C LEU A 212 -12.54 -10.12 2.36
N LEU A 213 -12.50 -10.29 1.04
CA LEU A 213 -11.61 -9.55 0.14
C LEU A 213 -12.02 -8.07 -0.08
N GLN A 214 -13.10 -7.60 0.51
CA GLN A 214 -13.44 -6.16 0.55
C GLN A 214 -12.76 -5.42 1.70
N LYS A 215 -12.18 -6.15 2.66
CA LYS A 215 -11.44 -5.55 3.77
C LYS A 215 -10.11 -4.99 3.27
N PRO A 216 -9.69 -3.79 3.73
CA PRO A 216 -8.42 -3.21 3.31
C PRO A 216 -7.19 -3.98 3.84
N SER A 217 -7.34 -4.64 4.98
CA SER A 217 -6.31 -5.48 5.61
C SER A 217 -6.92 -6.73 6.23
N ILE A 218 -6.20 -7.84 6.12
CA ILE A 218 -6.57 -9.15 6.69
C ILE A 218 -5.33 -9.77 7.30
N THR A 219 -5.43 -10.19 8.56
CA THR A 219 -4.39 -11.00 9.20
C THR A 219 -4.99 -12.35 9.58
N LEU A 220 -4.65 -13.41 8.84
CA LEU A 220 -5.11 -14.77 9.11
C LEU A 220 -4.41 -15.32 10.36
N VAL A 221 -5.17 -15.74 11.37
CA VAL A 221 -4.59 -16.27 12.61
C VAL A 221 -4.91 -17.73 12.85
N CYS A 222 -3.92 -18.47 13.38
CA CYS A 222 -4.05 -19.87 13.76
C CYS A 222 -3.18 -20.20 14.99
N PHE A 223 -3.52 -21.29 15.69
CA PHE A 223 -2.75 -21.78 16.86
C PHE A 223 -1.41 -22.42 16.52
N CYS A 224 -1.15 -22.80 15.26
CA CYS A 224 0.08 -23.47 14.87
C CYS A 224 1.30 -22.59 15.19
N SER A 225 2.29 -23.19 15.88
CA SER A 225 3.58 -22.56 16.16
C SER A 225 4.48 -22.49 14.92
N ASP A 226 4.46 -23.55 14.10
CA ASP A 226 5.14 -23.60 12.82
C ASP A 226 4.27 -22.94 11.74
N HIS A 227 4.79 -21.85 11.14
CA HIS A 227 4.11 -21.14 10.06
C HIS A 227 4.30 -21.83 8.69
N THR A 228 5.32 -22.70 8.56
CA THR A 228 5.62 -23.39 7.29
C THR A 228 4.63 -24.51 7.01
N HIS A 229 4.21 -25.25 8.05
CA HIS A 229 3.22 -26.31 8.00
C HIS A 229 1.90 -25.85 8.66
N CYS A 230 1.29 -24.82 8.09
CA CYS A 230 0.03 -24.28 8.60
C CYS A 230 -0.91 -23.88 7.48
N HIS A 231 -2.20 -24.22 7.64
CA HIS A 231 -3.24 -23.90 6.67
C HIS A 231 -3.42 -22.39 6.42
N ARG A 232 -3.00 -21.49 7.33
CA ARG A 232 -3.04 -20.04 7.09
C ARG A 232 -2.18 -19.62 5.88
N LYS A 233 -1.03 -20.29 5.65
CA LYS A 233 -0.20 -20.04 4.47
C LYS A 233 -0.87 -20.55 3.20
N ILE A 234 -1.44 -21.76 3.24
CA ILE A 234 -2.19 -22.33 2.10
C ILE A 234 -3.37 -21.41 1.75
N LEU A 235 -4.13 -20.96 2.77
CA LEU A 235 -5.26 -20.04 2.54
C LEU A 235 -4.82 -18.71 1.97
N ALA A 236 -3.69 -18.14 2.41
CA ALA A 236 -3.15 -16.92 1.84
C ALA A 236 -2.89 -17.06 0.34
N GLU A 237 -2.29 -18.17 -0.10
CA GLU A 237 -2.04 -18.47 -1.52
C GLU A 237 -3.36 -18.63 -2.30
N ILE A 238 -4.38 -19.26 -1.71
CA ILE A 238 -5.71 -19.40 -2.33
C ILE A 238 -6.37 -18.04 -2.47
N LEU A 239 -6.35 -17.19 -1.43
CA LEU A 239 -6.94 -15.84 -1.48
C LEU A 239 -6.30 -14.99 -2.58
N ILE A 240 -4.97 -15.07 -2.77
CA ILE A 240 -4.28 -14.39 -3.88
C ILE A 240 -4.84 -14.86 -5.23
N LYS A 241 -5.00 -16.16 -5.44
CA LYS A 241 -5.56 -16.71 -6.68
C LYS A 241 -7.01 -16.28 -6.88
N VAL A 242 -7.84 -16.32 -5.83
CA VAL A 242 -9.23 -15.83 -5.88
C VAL A 242 -9.26 -14.34 -6.20
N GLY A 243 -8.39 -13.53 -5.57
CA GLY A 243 -8.27 -12.11 -5.87
C GLY A 243 -7.96 -11.86 -7.35
N GLN A 244 -7.02 -12.60 -7.94
CA GLN A 244 -6.68 -12.49 -9.37
C GLN A 244 -7.90 -12.75 -10.28
N THR A 245 -8.73 -13.76 -9.98
CA THR A 245 -9.93 -14.06 -10.78
C THR A 245 -11.01 -12.99 -10.68
N HIS A 246 -10.96 -12.14 -9.64
CA HIS A 246 -11.93 -11.06 -9.40
C HIS A 246 -11.33 -9.66 -9.59
N ASN A 247 -10.14 -9.54 -10.18
CA ASN A 247 -9.41 -8.28 -10.36
C ASN A 247 -9.17 -7.52 -9.03
N ILE A 248 -9.04 -8.26 -7.92
CA ILE A 248 -8.66 -7.74 -6.62
C ILE A 248 -7.18 -8.02 -6.41
N HIS A 249 -6.38 -6.98 -6.31
CA HIS A 249 -4.95 -7.14 -6.02
C HIS A 249 -4.77 -7.44 -4.53
N ILE A 250 -4.00 -8.49 -4.20
CA ILE A 250 -3.67 -8.86 -2.81
C ILE A 250 -2.16 -8.77 -2.65
N ALA A 251 -1.72 -7.92 -1.73
CA ALA A 251 -0.33 -7.81 -1.34
C ALA A 251 -0.10 -8.68 -0.10
N TYR A 252 0.56 -9.83 -0.27
CA TYR A 252 0.92 -10.72 0.83
C TYR A 252 2.27 -10.32 1.41
N HIS A 253 2.32 -10.09 2.72
CA HIS A 253 3.49 -9.59 3.45
C HIS A 253 4.14 -10.63 4.37
N GLY A 254 3.63 -11.87 4.37
CA GLY A 254 4.16 -12.93 5.22
C GLY A 254 3.61 -12.96 6.64
N GLU A 255 4.40 -13.53 7.55
CA GLU A 255 4.03 -13.66 8.96
C GLU A 255 4.32 -12.36 9.72
N ARG A 256 3.33 -11.85 10.47
CA ARG A 256 3.57 -10.77 11.43
C ARG A 256 4.30 -11.31 12.65
N GLU A 257 5.40 -10.70 13.02
CA GLU A 257 6.08 -10.98 14.28
C GLU A 257 5.16 -10.61 15.45
N SER A 258 5.02 -11.51 16.43
CA SER A 258 4.41 -11.17 17.70
C SER A 258 5.37 -10.20 18.41
N LYS A 259 4.96 -8.95 18.64
CA LYS A 259 5.70 -8.05 19.53
C LYS A 259 5.88 -8.79 20.87
N THR A 260 7.08 -9.21 21.16
CA THR A 260 7.45 -9.64 22.50
C THR A 260 7.34 -8.43 23.43
N ASN A 261 6.91 -8.63 24.68
CA ASN A 261 6.66 -7.60 25.69
C ASN A 261 7.91 -6.75 26.09
N SER A 262 9.01 -6.81 25.33
CA SER A 262 10.23 -6.02 25.55
C SER A 262 10.17 -4.58 25.02
N ASP A 263 9.18 -4.24 24.19
CA ASP A 263 9.06 -2.89 23.60
C ASP A 263 7.98 -2.02 24.27
N ARG A 264 7.62 -2.29 25.52
CA ARG A 264 6.99 -1.29 26.35
C ARG A 264 8.08 -0.32 26.81
N GLU A 265 8.38 0.67 25.98
CA GLU A 265 8.97 1.92 26.50
C GLU A 265 8.08 2.41 27.63
N ILE A 266 8.66 2.37 28.82
CA ILE A 266 8.09 2.99 30.03
C ILE A 266 8.12 4.49 29.74
N PHE A 267 6.98 5.04 29.32
CA PHE A 267 6.77 6.48 29.33
C PHE A 267 6.76 6.91 30.80
N LEU A 268 7.91 7.28 31.32
CA LEU A 268 8.01 8.03 32.57
C LEU A 268 7.54 9.47 32.26
N PRO A 269 6.45 9.96 32.87
CA PRO A 269 6.12 11.37 32.76
C PRO A 269 7.27 12.15 33.41
N SER A 270 7.90 13.02 32.64
CA SER A 270 8.85 14.00 33.18
C SER A 270 8.07 14.93 34.10
N LEU A 271 8.20 14.72 35.41
CA LEU A 271 7.99 15.73 36.44
C LEU A 271 9.24 16.62 36.36
N PHE A 272 9.11 17.78 35.70
CA PHE A 272 9.62 19.13 36.00
C PHE A 272 9.48 19.98 34.75
#